data_2c16181684df5ad51b382126f47bffa3
#
_entry.id   2c16181684df5ad51b382126f47bffa3
#
_cell.length_a   1.000
_cell.length_b   1.000
_cell.length_c   1.000
_cell.angle_alpha   90.00
_cell.angle_beta   90.00
_cell.angle_gamma   90.00
#
_symmetry.space_group_name_H-M   'P 1'
#
loop_
_entity.id
_entity.type
_entity.pdbx_description
1 polymer ?
#
loop_
_entity_poly.entity_id
_entity_poly.type
_entity_poly.pdbx_seq_one_letter_code
_entity_poly.pdbx_strand_id
1 'polypeptide(L)'
;MLRIAPPLLLACAVACTPGAAPSAAPAPARPSAPDPYAACADLPRPEDAGACTLRVERGLLAASAGGASRAGDTLHFRGAGRGGLALVSDTREGGDFVRYRYRALLPGIAQHLVQVDFYEGGGWLLVDAATAEQTRVLGPPAVAPDGSRFVATSVDLEAGYDPNGLQVWSLARGFPRLEWGLDGGDAWGASDAVWIDARTVEFTRHVNATGNPDEVQKIRTRLVLGEDGIALRPVGR
;
A
#
# COMPACT_ATOMS: atom_id res chain seq x y z
N MET A 1 -9.61 -84.16 -24.43
CA MET A 1 -10.36 -82.92 -24.17
C MET A 1 -10.02 -82.41 -22.75
N LEU A 2 -9.10 -81.49 -22.68
CA LEU A 2 -8.52 -80.95 -21.41
C LEU A 2 -9.17 -79.61 -21.12
N ARG A 3 -9.92 -79.48 -20.02
CA ARG A 3 -10.58 -78.23 -19.58
C ARG A 3 -9.60 -77.48 -18.68
N ILE A 4 -9.16 -76.29 -19.12
CA ILE A 4 -8.34 -75.37 -18.35
C ILE A 4 -9.29 -74.40 -17.62
N ALA A 5 -9.19 -74.38 -16.30
CA ALA A 5 -9.92 -73.40 -15.45
C ALA A 5 -9.17 -72.06 -15.42
N PRO A 6 -9.86 -70.90 -15.38
CA PRO A 6 -9.23 -69.58 -15.27
C PRO A 6 -8.78 -69.26 -13.86
N PRO A 7 -7.72 -68.48 -13.67
CA PRO A 7 -7.25 -68.05 -12.35
C PRO A 7 -8.14 -66.93 -11.78
N LEU A 8 -8.42 -67.03 -10.49
CA LEU A 8 -9.14 -66.08 -9.66
C LEU A 8 -8.21 -64.87 -9.36
N LEU A 9 -8.52 -63.71 -9.91
CA LEU A 9 -7.86 -62.44 -9.57
C LEU A 9 -8.44 -61.87 -8.27
N LEU A 10 -7.62 -61.87 -7.22
CA LEU A 10 -7.92 -61.25 -5.94
C LEU A 10 -7.64 -59.75 -6.06
N ALA A 11 -8.67 -58.91 -6.12
CA ALA A 11 -8.55 -57.46 -6.10
C ALA A 11 -8.38 -56.95 -4.66
N CYS A 12 -7.17 -56.49 -4.29
CA CYS A 12 -6.94 -55.75 -3.07
C CYS A 12 -7.42 -54.31 -3.23
N ALA A 13 -8.57 -53.96 -2.61
CA ALA A 13 -9.01 -52.58 -2.46
C ALA A 13 -8.20 -51.89 -1.35
N VAL A 14 -7.25 -51.04 -1.76
CA VAL A 14 -6.54 -50.13 -0.84
C VAL A 14 -7.47 -48.95 -0.57
N ALA A 15 -8.04 -48.89 0.63
CA ALA A 15 -8.79 -47.74 1.12
C ALA A 15 -7.80 -46.59 1.41
N CYS A 16 -7.76 -45.60 0.53
CA CYS A 16 -7.09 -44.30 0.83
C CYS A 16 -7.95 -43.52 1.80
N THR A 17 -7.55 -43.43 3.06
CA THR A 17 -8.08 -42.47 4.04
C THR A 17 -7.60 -41.07 3.62
N PRO A 18 -8.49 -40.05 3.47
CA PRO A 18 -8.05 -38.70 3.23
C PRO A 18 -7.33 -38.18 4.48
N GLY A 19 -6.03 -37.97 4.39
CA GLY A 19 -5.23 -37.34 5.43
C GLY A 19 -5.72 -35.90 5.63
N ALA A 20 -6.06 -35.51 6.86
CA ALA A 20 -6.37 -34.14 7.21
C ALA A 20 -5.19 -33.23 6.84
N ALA A 21 -5.47 -32.20 6.05
CA ALA A 21 -4.48 -31.19 5.71
C ALA A 21 -3.96 -30.53 7.01
N PRO A 22 -2.64 -30.34 7.12
CA PRO A 22 -2.08 -29.65 8.30
C PRO A 22 -2.66 -28.24 8.37
N SER A 23 -3.27 -27.90 9.52
CA SER A 23 -3.70 -26.55 9.84
C SER A 23 -2.49 -25.63 9.79
N ALA A 24 -2.50 -24.66 8.88
CA ALA A 24 -1.42 -23.68 8.79
C ALA A 24 -1.34 -22.92 10.12
N ALA A 25 -0.16 -22.97 10.75
CA ALA A 25 0.11 -22.18 11.95
C ALA A 25 -0.13 -20.69 11.65
N PRO A 26 -0.73 -19.91 12.57
CA PRO A 26 -0.93 -18.49 12.39
C PRO A 26 0.44 -17.82 12.14
N ALA A 27 0.51 -17.01 11.07
CA ALA A 27 1.70 -16.25 10.77
C ALA A 27 2.12 -15.41 11.99
N PRO A 28 3.43 -15.34 12.32
CA PRO A 28 3.88 -14.53 13.45
C PRO A 28 3.44 -13.08 13.25
N ALA A 29 2.87 -12.49 14.31
CA ALA A 29 2.47 -11.09 14.32
C ALA A 29 3.68 -10.23 13.92
N ARG A 30 3.53 -9.46 12.85
CA ARG A 30 4.57 -8.54 12.39
C ARG A 30 4.77 -7.49 13.49
N PRO A 31 6.02 -7.19 13.93
CA PRO A 31 6.25 -6.11 14.89
C PRO A 31 5.64 -4.82 14.30
N SER A 32 4.79 -4.16 15.08
CA SER A 32 4.26 -2.85 14.71
C SER A 32 5.43 -1.89 14.52
N ALA A 33 5.41 -1.13 13.42
CA ALA A 33 6.38 -0.06 13.25
C ALA A 33 6.31 0.90 14.46
N PRO A 34 7.46 1.40 14.95
CA PRO A 34 7.45 2.35 16.05
C PRO A 34 6.60 3.56 15.67
N ASP A 35 5.79 4.04 16.62
CA ASP A 35 4.97 5.22 16.43
C ASP A 35 5.89 6.45 16.20
N PRO A 36 5.87 7.06 15.00
CA PRO A 36 6.71 8.21 14.72
C PRO A 36 6.37 9.43 15.59
N TYR A 37 5.15 9.48 16.13
CA TYR A 37 4.69 10.56 17.01
C TYR A 37 5.11 10.37 18.47
N ALA A 38 5.66 9.21 18.84
CA ALA A 38 6.26 9.03 20.16
C ALA A 38 7.36 10.07 20.44
N ALA A 39 8.02 10.58 19.40
CA ALA A 39 9.00 11.68 19.50
C ALA A 39 8.39 13.03 19.94
N CYS A 40 7.06 13.13 20.01
CA CYS A 40 6.34 14.35 20.37
C CYS A 40 5.61 14.27 21.72
N ALA A 41 5.89 13.25 22.52
CA ALA A 41 5.22 13.03 23.80
C ALA A 41 5.39 14.22 24.80
N ASP A 42 6.41 15.05 24.58
CA ASP A 42 6.67 16.28 25.34
C ASP A 42 5.93 17.51 24.82
N LEU A 43 5.18 17.40 23.72
CA LEU A 43 4.39 18.46 23.10
C LEU A 43 2.88 18.20 23.32
N PRO A 44 2.34 18.51 24.52
CA PRO A 44 1.00 18.04 24.90
C PRO A 44 -0.17 18.86 24.32
N ARG A 45 0.09 19.93 23.56
CA ARG A 45 -0.93 20.86 23.12
C ARG A 45 -1.29 20.68 21.64
N PRO A 46 -2.57 20.82 21.27
CA PRO A 46 -3.01 20.76 19.87
C PRO A 46 -2.30 21.80 18.97
N GLU A 47 -1.99 22.99 19.50
CA GLU A 47 -1.25 24.03 18.79
C GLU A 47 0.20 23.64 18.44
N ASP A 48 0.75 22.65 19.14
CA ASP A 48 2.09 22.13 18.90
C ASP A 48 2.15 21.09 17.75
N ALA A 49 1.01 20.76 17.14
CA ALA A 49 0.92 19.75 16.08
C ALA A 49 1.86 20.08 14.90
N GLY A 50 2.01 21.36 14.55
CA GLY A 50 2.95 21.81 13.52
C GLY A 50 4.41 21.53 13.90
N ALA A 51 4.79 21.82 15.15
CA ALA A 51 6.13 21.56 15.66
C ALA A 51 6.43 20.05 15.75
N CYS A 52 5.44 19.24 16.14
CA CYS A 52 5.55 17.79 16.13
C CYS A 52 5.79 17.28 14.71
N THR A 53 4.99 17.69 13.73
CA THR A 53 5.15 17.28 12.33
C THR A 53 6.55 17.57 11.80
N LEU A 54 7.11 18.74 12.08
CA LEU A 54 8.46 19.12 11.67
C LEU A 54 9.54 18.30 12.40
N ARG A 55 9.32 17.95 13.67
CA ARG A 55 10.23 17.09 14.43
C ARG A 55 10.26 15.68 13.87
N VAL A 56 9.10 15.09 13.60
CA VAL A 56 8.96 13.78 12.98
C VAL A 56 9.64 13.76 11.61
N GLU A 57 9.35 14.75 10.77
CA GLU A 57 9.96 14.84 9.43
C GLU A 57 11.48 14.92 9.49
N ARG A 58 12.05 15.71 10.42
CA ARG A 58 13.52 15.77 10.61
C ARG A 58 14.12 14.40 10.93
N GLY A 59 13.46 13.62 11.79
CA GLY A 59 13.91 12.26 12.12
C GLY A 59 13.88 11.34 10.89
N LEU A 60 12.81 11.41 10.09
CA LEU A 60 12.64 10.63 8.87
C LEU A 60 13.67 11.01 7.80
N LEU A 61 13.95 12.32 7.63
CA LEU A 61 14.98 12.81 6.73
C LEU A 61 16.39 12.34 7.14
N ALA A 62 16.69 12.34 8.44
CA ALA A 62 17.95 11.80 8.96
C ALA A 62 18.11 10.31 8.63
N ALA A 63 17.03 9.53 8.70
CA ALA A 63 17.01 8.12 8.35
C ALA A 63 17.09 7.85 6.84
N SER A 64 16.97 8.87 5.98
CA SER A 64 17.05 8.74 4.50
C SER A 64 18.47 8.53 3.98
N ALA A 65 19.48 8.41 4.86
CA ALA A 65 20.89 8.27 4.51
C ALA A 65 21.41 9.39 3.57
N GLY A 66 20.83 10.59 3.68
CA GLY A 66 21.19 11.75 2.87
C GLY A 66 20.61 11.75 1.46
N GLY A 67 19.72 10.81 1.12
CA GLY A 67 19.00 10.79 -0.16
C GLY A 67 17.99 11.93 -0.27
N ALA A 68 17.44 12.39 0.86
CA ALA A 68 16.51 13.51 0.94
C ALA A 68 16.96 14.52 2.00
N SER A 69 16.63 15.81 1.79
CA SER A 69 16.88 16.88 2.76
C SER A 69 15.87 18.00 2.61
N ARG A 70 15.70 18.84 3.65
CA ARG A 70 14.85 20.03 3.59
C ARG A 70 15.67 21.30 3.86
N ALA A 71 15.43 22.30 3.01
CA ALA A 71 15.92 23.67 3.21
C ALA A 71 14.75 24.66 3.08
N GLY A 72 14.30 25.23 4.17
CA GLY A 72 13.07 26.05 4.19
C GLY A 72 11.86 25.26 3.70
N ASP A 73 11.16 25.82 2.73
CA ASP A 73 9.95 25.19 2.13
C ASP A 73 10.25 24.16 1.06
N THR A 74 11.54 23.87 0.79
CA THR A 74 11.95 22.98 -0.29
C THR A 74 12.44 21.64 0.23
N LEU A 75 11.83 20.55 -0.26
CA LEU A 75 12.37 19.19 -0.18
C LEU A 75 13.29 18.94 -1.37
N HIS A 76 14.51 18.52 -1.09
CA HIS A 76 15.51 18.16 -2.10
C HIS A 76 15.75 16.65 -2.08
N PHE A 77 15.81 16.05 -3.25
CA PHE A 77 16.19 14.65 -3.46
C PHE A 77 17.42 14.58 -4.35
N ARG A 78 18.36 13.72 -3.99
CA ARG A 78 19.53 13.45 -4.80
C ARG A 78 19.14 12.50 -5.93
N GLY A 79 19.55 12.80 -7.15
CA GLY A 79 19.46 11.91 -8.29
C GLY A 79 20.85 11.52 -8.81
N ALA A 80 20.90 10.53 -9.69
CA ALA A 80 22.11 10.14 -10.37
C ALA A 80 22.63 11.29 -11.26
N GLY A 81 23.95 11.50 -11.25
CA GLY A 81 24.58 12.54 -12.04
C GLY A 81 24.42 13.94 -11.43
N ARG A 82 24.20 14.94 -12.28
CA ARG A 82 24.03 16.35 -11.87
C ARG A 82 22.57 16.72 -11.59
N GLY A 83 21.64 15.76 -11.79
CA GLY A 83 20.21 15.95 -11.60
C GLY A 83 19.79 15.63 -10.17
N GLY A 84 18.86 16.42 -9.65
CA GLY A 84 18.12 16.16 -8.41
C GLY A 84 16.74 16.73 -8.58
N LEU A 85 15.85 16.41 -7.63
CA LEU A 85 14.49 16.95 -7.59
C LEU A 85 14.40 17.94 -6.44
N ALA A 86 13.76 19.08 -6.69
CA ALA A 86 13.36 20.04 -5.67
C ALA A 86 11.85 20.21 -5.71
N LEU A 87 11.18 19.91 -4.61
CA LEU A 87 9.74 20.11 -4.41
C LEU A 87 9.57 21.33 -3.51
N VAL A 88 9.09 22.42 -4.08
CA VAL A 88 8.91 23.70 -3.38
C VAL A 88 7.47 23.79 -2.89
N SER A 89 7.29 23.86 -1.56
CA SER A 89 5.98 24.13 -0.97
C SER A 89 5.60 25.61 -1.14
N ASP A 90 4.36 25.87 -1.49
CA ASP A 90 3.74 27.18 -1.41
C ASP A 90 2.58 27.11 -0.41
N THR A 91 2.79 27.66 0.77
CA THR A 91 1.81 27.60 1.88
C THR A 91 1.04 28.90 2.05
N ARG A 92 1.07 29.80 1.07
CA ARG A 92 0.24 30.99 1.05
C ARG A 92 -1.24 30.60 0.93
N GLU A 93 -2.11 31.35 1.54
CA GLU A 93 -3.56 31.12 1.43
C GLU A 93 -4.02 31.31 -0.02
N GLY A 94 -4.83 30.35 -0.51
CA GLY A 94 -5.41 30.40 -1.83
C GLY A 94 -5.31 29.06 -2.59
N GLY A 95 -5.80 29.04 -3.83
CA GLY A 95 -5.90 27.84 -4.65
C GLY A 95 -4.57 27.20 -5.06
N ASP A 96 -3.48 27.94 -4.95
CA ASP A 96 -2.13 27.45 -5.30
C ASP A 96 -1.41 26.81 -4.10
N PHE A 97 -2.10 26.65 -2.96
CA PHE A 97 -1.53 26.02 -1.78
C PHE A 97 -1.05 24.60 -2.11
N VAL A 98 0.23 24.35 -1.88
CA VAL A 98 0.82 23.02 -1.96
C VAL A 98 1.88 22.87 -0.88
N ARG A 99 1.83 21.77 -0.12
CA ARG A 99 2.82 21.46 0.90
C ARG A 99 3.31 20.03 0.71
N TYR A 100 4.62 19.88 0.58
CA TYR A 100 5.29 18.59 0.49
C TYR A 100 5.84 18.19 1.84
N ARG A 101 5.51 16.99 2.32
CA ARG A 101 5.98 16.40 3.57
C ARG A 101 6.70 15.09 3.29
N TYR A 102 7.94 14.99 3.76
CA TYR A 102 8.68 13.74 3.69
C TYR A 102 8.12 12.73 4.69
N ARG A 103 7.82 11.51 4.23
CA ARG A 103 7.18 10.48 5.06
C ARG A 103 8.06 9.29 5.33
N ALA A 104 8.86 8.83 4.36
CA ALA A 104 9.73 7.68 4.54
C ALA A 104 10.74 7.52 3.39
N LEU A 105 11.81 6.77 3.63
CA LEU A 105 12.47 5.96 2.63
C LEU A 105 11.90 4.55 2.72
N LEU A 106 11.48 3.98 1.60
CA LEU A 106 10.97 2.62 1.47
C LEU A 106 12.09 1.74 0.88
N PRO A 107 12.99 1.16 1.70
CA PRO A 107 14.21 0.54 1.20
C PRO A 107 13.92 -0.71 0.36
N GLY A 108 12.83 -1.43 0.66
CA GLY A 108 12.41 -2.62 -0.10
C GLY A 108 12.07 -2.34 -1.56
N ILE A 109 11.82 -1.08 -1.92
CA ILE A 109 11.49 -0.64 -3.28
C ILE A 109 12.33 0.56 -3.74
N ALA A 110 13.32 0.98 -2.96
CA ALA A 110 14.21 2.10 -3.24
C ALA A 110 13.48 3.41 -3.62
N GLN A 111 12.38 3.72 -2.92
CA GLN A 111 11.57 4.91 -3.17
C GLN A 111 11.45 5.77 -1.91
N HIS A 112 11.57 7.09 -2.06
CA HIS A 112 11.14 8.03 -1.03
C HIS A 112 9.64 8.27 -1.15
N LEU A 113 8.93 8.30 -0.03
CA LEU A 113 7.51 8.60 0.04
C LEU A 113 7.31 10.04 0.48
N VAL A 114 6.53 10.78 -0.28
CA VAL A 114 6.16 12.18 -0.02
C VAL A 114 4.64 12.31 0.00
N GLN A 115 4.11 12.89 1.05
CA GLN A 115 2.73 13.35 1.10
C GLN A 115 2.64 14.75 0.51
N VAL A 116 1.62 15.00 -0.28
CA VAL A 116 1.31 16.30 -0.85
C VAL A 116 -0.02 16.76 -0.27
N ASP A 117 -0.04 17.91 0.39
CA ASP A 117 -1.28 18.52 0.85
C ASP A 117 -1.62 19.68 -0.10
N PHE A 118 -2.85 19.75 -0.54
CA PHE A 118 -3.43 20.87 -1.26
C PHE A 118 -4.33 21.70 -0.33
N TYR A 119 -4.92 22.78 -0.82
CA TYR A 119 -5.90 23.56 -0.06
C TYR A 119 -7.09 22.68 0.35
N GLU A 120 -7.55 21.84 -0.59
CA GLU A 120 -8.55 20.78 -0.36
C GLU A 120 -7.97 19.48 -0.84
N GLY A 121 -7.96 18.46 0.04
CA GLY A 121 -7.42 17.14 -0.26
C GLY A 121 -5.90 17.06 -0.29
N GLY A 122 -5.40 15.99 -0.89
CA GLY A 122 -3.98 15.69 -0.92
C GLY A 122 -3.59 14.66 -1.97
N GLY A 123 -2.40 14.12 -1.80
CA GLY A 123 -1.87 13.10 -2.70
C GLY A 123 -0.57 12.51 -2.21
N TRP A 124 -0.05 11.59 -3.00
CA TRP A 124 1.17 10.88 -2.67
C TRP A 124 2.10 10.81 -3.87
N LEU A 125 3.39 11.00 -3.60
CA LEU A 125 4.46 10.85 -4.58
C LEU A 125 5.45 9.80 -4.08
N LEU A 126 5.87 8.96 -5.00
CA LEU A 126 7.12 8.21 -4.88
C LEU A 126 8.20 8.99 -5.64
N VAL A 127 9.39 9.09 -5.03
CA VAL A 127 10.56 9.67 -5.67
C VAL A 127 11.65 8.61 -5.65
N ASP A 128 12.10 8.22 -6.82
CA ASP A 128 13.11 7.17 -6.97
C ASP A 128 14.42 7.58 -6.30
N ALA A 129 14.96 6.70 -5.46
CA ALA A 129 16.14 7.01 -4.65
C ALA A 129 17.43 7.15 -5.47
N ALA A 130 17.48 6.61 -6.70
CA ALA A 130 18.64 6.70 -7.57
C ALA A 130 18.52 7.82 -8.59
N THR A 131 17.34 8.00 -9.20
CA THR A 131 17.14 8.92 -10.33
C THR A 131 16.44 10.21 -9.97
N ALA A 132 15.74 10.25 -8.83
CA ALA A 132 14.83 11.30 -8.41
C ALA A 132 13.61 11.50 -9.34
N GLU A 133 13.29 10.49 -10.16
CA GLU A 133 12.05 10.47 -10.94
C GLU A 133 10.84 10.35 -10.02
N GLN A 134 9.75 11.04 -10.38
CA GLN A 134 8.53 11.10 -9.61
C GLN A 134 7.45 10.19 -10.19
N THR A 135 6.74 9.50 -9.30
CA THR A 135 5.54 8.73 -9.65
C THR A 135 4.41 9.10 -8.69
N ARG A 136 3.29 9.60 -9.23
CA ARG A 136 2.07 9.80 -8.43
C ARG A 136 1.41 8.47 -8.15
N VAL A 137 1.01 8.25 -6.90
CA VAL A 137 0.30 7.05 -6.44
C VAL A 137 -0.93 7.45 -5.65
N LEU A 138 -1.90 6.52 -5.60
CA LEU A 138 -3.19 6.79 -4.96
C LEU A 138 -3.09 6.97 -3.44
N GLY A 139 -2.15 6.26 -2.82
CA GLY A 139 -1.92 6.29 -1.38
C GLY A 139 -0.56 5.71 -1.00
N PRO A 140 -0.24 5.62 0.29
CA PRO A 140 1.00 5.00 0.75
C PRO A 140 1.12 3.55 0.29
N PRO A 141 2.26 3.13 -0.25
CA PRO A 141 2.44 1.78 -0.76
C PRO A 141 2.42 0.71 0.35
N ALA A 142 1.61 -0.32 0.18
CA ALA A 142 1.80 -1.60 0.84
C ALA A 142 2.63 -2.50 -0.08
N VAL A 143 3.88 -2.77 0.30
CA VAL A 143 4.84 -3.50 -0.53
C VAL A 143 4.67 -5.00 -0.36
N ALA A 144 4.71 -5.75 -1.47
CA ALA A 144 4.66 -7.21 -1.47
C ALA A 144 5.88 -7.81 -0.74
N PRO A 145 5.76 -9.00 -0.13
CA PRO A 145 6.86 -9.63 0.60
C PRO A 145 8.13 -9.86 -0.23
N ASP A 146 7.98 -10.05 -1.54
CA ASP A 146 9.09 -10.25 -2.48
C ASP A 146 9.64 -8.95 -3.08
N GLY A 147 9.05 -7.80 -2.75
CA GLY A 147 9.45 -6.49 -3.27
C GLY A 147 9.14 -6.26 -4.74
N SER A 148 8.47 -7.20 -5.43
CA SER A 148 8.20 -7.11 -6.87
C SER A 148 7.06 -6.16 -7.21
N ARG A 149 6.15 -5.91 -6.25
CA ARG A 149 4.93 -5.13 -6.42
C ARG A 149 4.61 -4.31 -5.17
N PHE A 150 3.73 -3.35 -5.33
CA PHE A 150 3.02 -2.74 -4.22
C PHE A 150 1.57 -2.44 -4.62
N VAL A 151 0.71 -2.26 -3.62
CA VAL A 151 -0.62 -1.69 -3.80
C VAL A 151 -0.68 -0.34 -3.14
N ALA A 152 -1.43 0.58 -3.75
CA ALA A 152 -1.79 1.87 -3.20
C ALA A 152 -3.32 1.96 -3.13
N THR A 153 -3.84 2.42 -1.99
CA THR A 153 -5.28 2.51 -1.74
C THR A 153 -5.64 3.90 -1.24
N SER A 154 -6.85 4.33 -1.54
CA SER A 154 -7.40 5.57 -1.01
C SER A 154 -8.90 5.46 -0.78
N VAL A 155 -9.37 6.18 0.24
CA VAL A 155 -10.78 6.34 0.57
C VAL A 155 -11.04 7.75 1.09
N ASP A 156 -11.91 8.46 0.38
CA ASP A 156 -12.44 9.78 0.75
C ASP A 156 -13.89 9.90 0.25
N LEU A 157 -14.78 9.09 0.85
CA LEU A 157 -16.19 9.05 0.48
C LEU A 157 -17.01 10.17 1.14
N GLU A 158 -16.46 10.85 2.13
CA GLU A 158 -17.14 11.89 2.89
C GLU A 158 -16.85 13.28 2.33
N ALA A 159 -15.59 13.64 2.18
CA ALA A 159 -15.18 14.96 1.70
C ALA A 159 -15.09 15.02 0.16
N GLY A 160 -14.71 13.92 -0.50
CA GLY A 160 -14.66 13.81 -1.96
C GLY A 160 -13.55 14.60 -2.63
N TYR A 161 -12.52 15.01 -1.87
CA TYR A 161 -11.39 15.77 -2.42
C TYR A 161 -10.29 14.85 -2.98
N ASP A 162 -10.12 13.68 -2.37
CA ASP A 162 -9.11 12.71 -2.77
C ASP A 162 -9.73 11.60 -3.62
N PRO A 163 -9.02 11.09 -4.64
CA PRO A 163 -9.53 10.01 -5.46
C PRO A 163 -9.68 8.72 -4.64
N ASN A 164 -10.75 7.97 -4.91
CA ASN A 164 -11.06 6.71 -4.25
C ASN A 164 -10.63 5.52 -5.10
N GLY A 165 -10.18 4.44 -4.47
CA GLY A 165 -9.93 3.20 -5.18
C GLY A 165 -8.68 2.43 -4.77
N LEU A 166 -8.16 1.62 -5.69
CA LEU A 166 -7.03 0.75 -5.50
C LEU A 166 -6.20 0.64 -6.77
N GLN A 167 -4.87 0.66 -6.60
CA GLN A 167 -3.89 0.50 -7.68
C GLN A 167 -2.91 -0.63 -7.35
N VAL A 168 -2.55 -1.43 -8.34
CA VAL A 168 -1.46 -2.42 -8.29
C VAL A 168 -0.34 -1.94 -9.18
N TRP A 169 0.86 -1.87 -8.64
CA TRP A 169 2.05 -1.40 -9.31
C TRP A 169 3.12 -2.48 -9.32
N SER A 170 3.80 -2.66 -10.44
CA SER A 170 5.02 -3.46 -10.52
C SER A 170 6.27 -2.60 -10.38
N LEU A 171 7.33 -3.23 -9.89
CA LEU A 171 8.67 -2.67 -9.78
C LEU A 171 9.64 -3.34 -10.76
N ALA A 172 9.11 -3.93 -11.84
CA ALA A 172 9.91 -4.50 -12.89
C ALA A 172 10.88 -3.45 -13.45
N ARG A 173 12.17 -3.75 -13.43
CA ARG A 173 13.27 -2.86 -13.85
C ARG A 173 13.54 -1.67 -12.91
N GLY A 174 13.09 -1.74 -11.64
CA GLY A 174 13.38 -0.72 -10.63
C GLY A 174 12.48 0.51 -10.62
N PHE A 175 11.57 0.66 -11.60
CA PHE A 175 10.64 1.79 -11.68
C PHE A 175 9.19 1.34 -11.44
N PRO A 176 8.40 2.13 -10.69
CA PRO A 176 6.98 1.86 -10.52
C PRO A 176 6.25 1.96 -11.88
N ARG A 177 5.52 0.89 -12.23
CA ARG A 177 4.61 0.85 -13.38
C ARG A 177 3.24 0.41 -12.93
N LEU A 178 2.22 1.18 -13.25
CA LEU A 178 0.84 0.79 -12.99
C LEU A 178 0.50 -0.45 -13.83
N GLU A 179 0.22 -1.58 -13.16
CA GLU A 179 -0.23 -2.81 -13.80
C GLU A 179 -1.76 -2.83 -13.91
N TRP A 180 -2.42 -2.34 -12.87
CA TRP A 180 -3.87 -2.34 -12.81
C TRP A 180 -4.36 -1.29 -11.81
N GLY A 181 -5.54 -0.72 -12.08
CA GLY A 181 -6.21 0.21 -11.19
C GLY A 181 -7.71 0.08 -11.30
N LEU A 182 -8.38 0.29 -10.19
CA LEU A 182 -9.83 0.38 -10.12
C LEU A 182 -10.20 1.67 -9.40
N ASP A 183 -10.80 2.56 -10.15
CA ASP A 183 -11.37 3.81 -9.65
C ASP A 183 -12.68 3.50 -8.92
N GLY A 184 -12.82 4.04 -7.73
CA GLY A 184 -14.03 3.90 -6.91
C GLY A 184 -15.05 4.99 -7.14
N GLY A 185 -14.63 6.13 -7.70
CA GLY A 185 -15.47 7.33 -7.80
C GLY A 185 -16.06 7.68 -6.45
N ASP A 186 -17.34 8.03 -6.42
CA ASP A 186 -18.09 8.31 -5.19
C ASP A 186 -18.72 7.05 -4.58
N ALA A 187 -18.55 5.90 -5.21
CA ALA A 187 -19.25 4.68 -4.80
C ALA A 187 -18.49 3.85 -3.75
N TRP A 188 -17.17 3.81 -3.83
CA TRP A 188 -16.36 3.01 -2.92
C TRP A 188 -14.91 3.50 -2.87
N GLY A 189 -14.22 3.19 -1.77
CA GLY A 189 -12.79 3.38 -1.59
C GLY A 189 -12.14 2.18 -0.91
N ALA A 190 -10.83 2.21 -0.73
CA ALA A 190 -10.06 1.14 -0.12
C ALA A 190 -9.08 1.65 0.94
N SER A 191 -8.92 0.89 2.04
CA SER A 191 -7.92 1.14 3.09
C SER A 191 -7.30 -0.17 3.59
N ASP A 192 -6.30 -0.05 4.46
CA ASP A 192 -5.71 -1.16 5.24
C ASP A 192 -5.23 -2.34 4.38
N ALA A 193 -4.62 -2.05 3.23
CA ALA A 193 -4.13 -3.08 2.34
C ALA A 193 -2.91 -3.79 2.94
N VAL A 194 -2.98 -5.12 2.99
CA VAL A 194 -1.92 -6.00 3.50
C VAL A 194 -1.73 -7.18 2.55
N TRP A 195 -0.49 -7.46 2.16
CA TRP A 195 -0.16 -8.65 1.40
C TRP A 195 -0.18 -9.89 2.29
N ILE A 196 -0.95 -10.89 1.88
CA ILE A 196 -0.99 -12.22 2.52
C ILE A 196 0.13 -13.10 1.96
N ASP A 197 0.34 -13.01 0.66
CA ASP A 197 1.41 -13.64 -0.09
C ASP A 197 1.80 -12.77 -1.31
N ALA A 198 2.65 -13.25 -2.21
CA ALA A 198 3.10 -12.50 -3.38
C ALA A 198 1.98 -12.22 -4.42
N ARG A 199 0.80 -12.83 -4.29
CA ARG A 199 -0.32 -12.73 -5.24
C ARG A 199 -1.64 -12.34 -4.60
N THR A 200 -1.71 -12.24 -3.27
CA THR A 200 -2.96 -12.00 -2.55
C THR A 200 -2.82 -10.81 -1.61
N VAL A 201 -3.71 -9.84 -1.77
CA VAL A 201 -3.83 -8.68 -0.90
C VAL A 201 -5.18 -8.71 -0.20
N GLU A 202 -5.21 -8.54 1.11
CA GLU A 202 -6.43 -8.22 1.84
C GLU A 202 -6.50 -6.71 2.09
N PHE A 203 -7.70 -6.16 1.95
CA PHE A 203 -7.96 -4.75 2.23
C PHE A 203 -9.39 -4.54 2.73
N THR A 204 -9.66 -3.38 3.31
CA THR A 204 -11.00 -2.95 3.67
C THR A 204 -11.58 -2.14 2.50
N ARG A 205 -12.66 -2.64 1.91
CA ARG A 205 -13.46 -1.91 0.95
C ARG A 205 -14.54 -1.13 1.70
N HIS A 206 -14.58 0.17 1.51
CA HIS A 206 -15.60 1.08 2.01
C HIS A 206 -16.59 1.33 0.89
N VAL A 207 -17.87 1.14 1.14
CA VAL A 207 -18.92 1.29 0.12
C VAL A 207 -20.05 2.12 0.71
N ASN A 208 -20.51 3.14 -0.02
CA ASN A 208 -21.69 3.88 0.37
C ASN A 208 -22.92 2.94 0.38
N ALA A 209 -23.65 2.93 1.46
CA ALA A 209 -24.83 2.07 1.58
C ALA A 209 -25.90 2.54 0.59
N THR A 210 -26.51 1.57 -0.10
CA THR A 210 -27.63 1.86 -1.00
C THR A 210 -28.80 2.44 -0.20
N GLY A 211 -29.17 3.67 -0.50
CA GLY A 211 -30.30 4.37 0.15
C GLY A 211 -29.95 5.18 1.40
N ASN A 212 -28.72 5.15 1.85
CA ASN A 212 -28.24 6.03 2.92
C ASN A 212 -26.78 6.48 2.64
N PRO A 213 -26.57 7.66 2.04
CA PRO A 213 -25.22 8.15 1.70
C PRO A 213 -24.34 8.44 2.93
N ASP A 214 -24.94 8.61 4.10
CA ASP A 214 -24.21 8.86 5.35
C ASP A 214 -23.70 7.57 6.02
N GLU A 215 -24.05 6.40 5.46
CA GLU A 215 -23.65 5.11 6.00
C GLU A 215 -22.64 4.42 5.10
N VAL A 216 -21.41 4.27 5.60
CA VAL A 216 -20.32 3.58 4.90
C VAL A 216 -20.19 2.15 5.44
N GLN A 217 -20.43 1.17 4.59
CA GLN A 217 -20.19 -0.25 4.90
C GLN A 217 -18.72 -0.60 4.68
N LYS A 218 -18.14 -1.35 5.63
CA LYS A 218 -16.75 -1.84 5.55
C LYS A 218 -16.76 -3.35 5.26
N ILE A 219 -16.18 -3.74 4.15
CA ILE A 219 -16.16 -5.11 3.65
C ILE A 219 -14.72 -5.58 3.50
N ARG A 220 -14.32 -6.62 4.25
CA ARG A 220 -13.00 -7.26 4.02
C ARG A 220 -13.02 -7.92 2.66
N THR A 221 -12.06 -7.56 1.84
CA THR A 221 -11.98 -7.99 0.44
C THR A 221 -10.57 -8.48 0.13
N ARG A 222 -10.47 -9.52 -0.70
CA ARG A 222 -9.22 -9.99 -1.29
C ARG A 222 -9.10 -9.57 -2.73
N LEU A 223 -7.95 -9.04 -3.08
CA LEU A 223 -7.47 -8.91 -4.43
C LEU A 223 -6.55 -10.11 -4.70
N VAL A 224 -6.83 -10.87 -5.74
CA VAL A 224 -6.02 -12.03 -6.16
C VAL A 224 -5.45 -11.78 -7.54
N LEU A 225 -4.12 -11.82 -7.65
CA LEU A 225 -3.38 -11.68 -8.91
C LEU A 225 -3.22 -13.07 -9.54
N GLY A 226 -4.14 -13.47 -10.41
CA GLY A 226 -4.11 -14.74 -11.14
C GLY A 226 -3.39 -14.63 -12.47
N GLU A 227 -3.17 -15.79 -13.12
CA GLU A 227 -2.60 -15.85 -14.49
C GLU A 227 -3.59 -15.30 -15.52
N ASP A 228 -4.90 -15.48 -15.26
CA ASP A 228 -5.99 -15.01 -16.12
C ASP A 228 -6.44 -13.57 -15.82
N GLY A 229 -5.78 -12.88 -14.89
CA GLY A 229 -6.09 -11.52 -14.50
C GLY A 229 -6.28 -11.30 -13.00
N ILE A 230 -6.83 -10.14 -12.66
CA ILE A 230 -7.04 -9.69 -11.28
C ILE A 230 -8.50 -9.88 -10.87
N ALA A 231 -8.73 -10.52 -9.73
CA ALA A 231 -10.06 -10.77 -9.18
C ALA A 231 -10.23 -10.17 -7.78
N LEU A 232 -11.38 -9.55 -7.54
CA LEU A 232 -11.83 -9.12 -6.22
C LEU A 232 -12.81 -10.15 -5.64
N ARG A 233 -12.58 -10.58 -4.40
CA ARG A 233 -13.44 -11.55 -3.71
C ARG A 233 -13.69 -11.09 -2.28
N PRO A 234 -14.94 -11.07 -1.78
CA PRO A 234 -15.20 -10.86 -0.37
C PRO A 234 -14.50 -11.95 0.46
N VAL A 235 -13.95 -11.58 1.60
CA VAL A 235 -13.47 -12.56 2.57
C VAL A 235 -14.71 -13.12 3.27
N GLY A 236 -14.98 -14.43 3.10
CA GLY A 236 -16.10 -15.09 3.76
C GLY A 236 -16.03 -14.94 5.28
N ARG A 237 -17.22 -14.82 5.89
CA ARG A 237 -17.38 -14.85 7.36
C ARG A 237 -17.11 -16.23 7.91
#